data_7b4c131cae4cc74859ce528c0ba069cc
#
_entry.id   7b4c131cae4cc74859ce528c0ba069cc
#
_cell.length_a   1.000
_cell.length_b   1.000
_cell.length_c   1.000
_cell.angle_alpha   90.00
_cell.angle_beta   90.00
_cell.angle_gamma   90.00
#
_symmetry.space_group_name_H-M   'P 1'
#
loop_
_entity.id
_entity.type
_entity.pdbx_description
1 polymer ?
#
loop_
_entity_poly.entity_id
_entity_poly.type
_entity_poly.pdbx_seq_one_letter_code
_entity_poly.pdbx_strand_id
1 'polypeptide(L)'
;FEVVLLPMFFMIAVWGGEDRRYASLKFFLYTLFGSALMLLGFLALFFLSADSLGEHTFNMVDLTNNAGLGITRSSQLLIFGGMFLGFGVKVPMFPFHTWLPDAHTPAPTQGSVILAAVLLKLGTYGFIRIAIPMLPEAAEAWAPYIGLLAVIGIIYGALGCLAQTDMKRLIAFSSVAHMGFVMLGI
;
A
#
# COMPACT_ATOMS: atom_id res chain seq x y z
N PHE A 1 -9.03 -6.89 -1.39
CA PHE A 1 -7.79 -6.18 -1.76
C PHE A 1 -7.25 -6.70 -3.09
N GLU A 2 -7.12 -8.03 -3.26
CA GLU A 2 -6.59 -8.64 -4.48
C GLU A 2 -7.62 -8.84 -5.59
N VAL A 3 -8.91 -8.90 -5.29
CA VAL A 3 -9.98 -9.08 -6.28
C VAL A 3 -9.95 -7.99 -7.37
N VAL A 4 -9.54 -6.78 -7.01
CA VAL A 4 -9.44 -5.64 -7.95
C VAL A 4 -8.19 -5.71 -8.83
N LEU A 5 -7.17 -6.47 -8.42
CA LEU A 5 -5.88 -6.57 -9.12
C LEU A 5 -6.03 -7.24 -10.49
N LEU A 6 -6.75 -8.37 -10.55
CA LEU A 6 -6.95 -9.12 -11.80
C LEU A 6 -7.69 -8.32 -12.87
N PRO A 7 -8.87 -7.71 -12.61
CA PRO A 7 -9.54 -6.88 -13.59
C PRO A 7 -8.68 -5.71 -14.08
N MET A 8 -7.91 -5.07 -13.19
CA MET A 8 -7.02 -3.98 -13.56
C MET A 8 -5.84 -4.44 -14.40
N PHE A 9 -5.26 -5.61 -14.11
CA PHE A 9 -4.25 -6.21 -14.95
C PHE A 9 -4.76 -6.40 -16.37
N PHE A 10 -5.94 -7.01 -16.57
CA PHE A 10 -6.52 -7.20 -17.88
C PHE A 10 -6.88 -5.88 -18.54
N MET A 11 -7.38 -4.91 -17.80
CA MET A 11 -7.70 -3.59 -18.33
C MET A 11 -6.47 -2.90 -18.94
N ILE A 12 -5.33 -2.96 -18.27
CA ILE A 12 -4.09 -2.40 -18.78
C ILE A 12 -3.52 -3.26 -19.92
N ALA A 13 -3.51 -4.59 -19.78
CA ALA A 13 -2.90 -5.50 -20.75
C ALA A 13 -3.62 -5.54 -22.09
N VAL A 14 -4.96 -5.45 -22.11
CA VAL A 14 -5.78 -5.58 -23.32
C VAL A 14 -6.05 -4.22 -23.95
N TRP A 15 -6.49 -3.24 -23.17
CA TRP A 15 -6.94 -1.93 -23.67
C TRP A 15 -5.90 -0.81 -23.46
N GLY A 16 -4.71 -1.14 -22.93
CA GLY A 16 -3.61 -0.18 -22.76
C GLY A 16 -2.95 0.22 -24.08
N GLY A 17 -2.18 1.31 -24.02
CA GLY A 17 -1.38 1.85 -25.14
C GLY A 17 -0.06 1.12 -25.34
N GLU A 18 0.97 1.87 -25.72
CA GLU A 18 2.34 1.38 -25.85
C GLU A 18 2.87 0.86 -24.51
N ASP A 19 3.73 -0.17 -24.52
CA ASP A 19 4.30 -0.83 -23.35
C ASP A 19 3.30 -1.46 -22.35
N ARG A 20 2.05 -1.63 -22.75
CA ARG A 20 0.98 -2.19 -21.91
C ARG A 20 1.31 -3.54 -21.26
N ARG A 21 2.08 -4.40 -21.95
CA ARG A 21 2.47 -5.73 -21.43
C ARG A 21 3.45 -5.59 -20.26
N TYR A 22 4.47 -4.77 -20.42
CA TYR A 22 5.43 -4.51 -19.35
C TYR A 22 4.76 -3.85 -18.15
N ALA A 23 3.95 -2.81 -18.40
CA ALA A 23 3.25 -2.07 -17.37
C ALA A 23 2.27 -2.92 -16.56
N SER A 24 1.47 -3.77 -17.25
CA SER A 24 0.53 -4.66 -16.59
C SER A 24 1.22 -5.73 -15.75
N LEU A 25 2.27 -6.35 -16.25
CA LEU A 25 3.07 -7.33 -15.49
C LEU A 25 3.77 -6.69 -14.30
N LYS A 26 4.39 -5.52 -14.47
CA LYS A 26 5.03 -4.79 -13.37
C LYS A 26 4.02 -4.43 -12.29
N PHE A 27 2.87 -3.86 -12.66
CA PHE A 27 1.79 -3.56 -11.74
C PHE A 27 1.33 -4.81 -10.98
N PHE A 28 1.07 -5.90 -11.69
CA PHE A 28 0.58 -7.14 -11.11
C PHE A 28 1.59 -7.75 -10.13
N LEU A 29 2.81 -7.98 -10.57
CA LEU A 29 3.85 -8.63 -9.76
C LEU A 29 4.24 -7.79 -8.54
N TYR A 30 4.34 -6.47 -8.73
CA TYR A 30 4.72 -5.55 -7.67
C TYR A 30 3.67 -5.51 -6.55
N THR A 31 2.41 -5.39 -6.92
CA THR A 31 1.32 -5.34 -5.95
C THR A 31 1.04 -6.71 -5.33
N LEU A 32 1.14 -7.80 -6.09
CA LEU A 32 0.99 -9.16 -5.58
C LEU A 32 2.07 -9.50 -4.55
N PHE A 33 3.32 -9.12 -4.80
CA PHE A 33 4.40 -9.33 -3.83
C PHE A 33 4.14 -8.59 -2.51
N GLY A 34 3.73 -7.33 -2.58
CA GLY A 34 3.37 -6.56 -1.39
C GLY A 34 2.22 -7.18 -0.60
N SER A 35 1.15 -7.61 -1.28
CA SER A 35 0.00 -8.21 -0.62
C SER A 35 0.26 -9.61 -0.08
N ALA A 36 1.18 -10.38 -0.67
CA ALA A 36 1.60 -11.66 -0.11
C ALA A 36 2.28 -11.46 1.26
N LEU A 37 3.15 -10.47 1.39
CA LEU A 37 3.77 -10.13 2.68
C LEU A 37 2.76 -9.62 3.71
N MET A 38 1.80 -8.82 3.26
CA MET A 38 0.67 -8.39 4.10
C MET A 38 -0.16 -9.59 4.59
N LEU A 39 -0.45 -10.55 3.70
CA LEU A 39 -1.18 -11.76 4.07
C LEU A 39 -0.45 -12.57 5.12
N LEU A 40 0.88 -12.70 5.01
CA LEU A 40 1.69 -13.35 6.05
C LEU A 40 1.56 -12.62 7.40
N GLY A 41 1.52 -11.28 7.38
CA GLY A 41 1.26 -10.47 8.57
C GLY A 41 -0.11 -10.76 9.19
N PHE A 42 -1.18 -10.87 8.39
CA PHE A 42 -2.52 -11.22 8.88
C PHE A 42 -2.60 -12.64 9.42
N LEU A 43 -1.94 -13.61 8.77
CA LEU A 43 -1.88 -14.99 9.27
C LEU A 43 -1.12 -15.05 10.59
N ALA A 44 0.00 -14.36 10.72
CA ALA A 44 0.74 -14.27 11.98
C ALA A 44 -0.13 -13.67 13.10
N LEU A 45 -0.87 -12.59 12.80
CA LEU A 45 -1.80 -11.99 13.75
C LEU A 45 -2.92 -12.97 14.17
N PHE A 46 -3.48 -13.71 13.21
CA PHE A 46 -4.49 -14.73 13.48
C PHE A 46 -4.00 -15.83 14.44
N PHE A 47 -2.80 -16.36 14.20
CA PHE A 47 -2.27 -17.42 15.07
C PHE A 47 -1.89 -16.89 16.45
N LEU A 48 -1.34 -15.69 16.54
CA LEU A 48 -0.94 -15.08 17.81
C LEU A 48 -2.12 -14.49 18.60
N SER A 49 -3.27 -14.26 17.98
CA SER A 49 -4.46 -13.77 18.68
C SER A 49 -5.00 -14.77 19.70
N ALA A 50 -4.77 -16.07 19.51
CA ALA A 50 -5.22 -17.10 20.44
C ALA A 50 -4.57 -16.98 21.82
N ASP A 51 -3.34 -16.50 21.91
CA ASP A 51 -2.63 -16.33 23.18
C ASP A 51 -3.28 -15.24 24.06
N SER A 52 -3.92 -14.26 23.46
CA SER A 52 -4.56 -13.13 24.16
C SER A 52 -6.08 -13.23 24.28
N LEU A 53 -6.73 -13.80 23.24
CA LEU A 53 -8.20 -13.88 23.17
C LEU A 53 -8.74 -15.25 23.56
N GLY A 54 -7.87 -16.28 23.64
CA GLY A 54 -8.27 -17.68 23.87
C GLY A 54 -8.82 -18.38 22.62
N GLU A 55 -8.96 -17.67 21.51
CA GLU A 55 -9.42 -18.20 20.22
C GLU A 55 -8.74 -17.50 19.04
N HIS A 56 -8.63 -18.22 17.92
CA HIS A 56 -8.14 -17.65 16.67
C HIS A 56 -9.25 -16.83 16.00
N THR A 57 -9.00 -15.57 15.71
CA THR A 57 -10.01 -14.71 15.09
C THR A 57 -9.42 -13.79 14.02
N PHE A 58 -10.22 -13.52 12.97
CA PHE A 58 -10.02 -12.45 12.01
C PHE A 58 -10.96 -11.27 12.24
N ASN A 59 -11.75 -11.29 13.34
CA ASN A 59 -12.65 -10.20 13.63
C ASN A 59 -11.85 -8.92 13.95
N MET A 60 -11.93 -7.93 13.07
CA MET A 60 -11.19 -6.68 13.21
C MET A 60 -11.56 -5.91 14.47
N VAL A 61 -12.80 -6.02 14.94
CA VAL A 61 -13.27 -5.32 16.15
C VAL A 61 -12.60 -5.92 17.38
N ASP A 62 -12.57 -7.23 17.49
CA ASP A 62 -11.97 -7.95 18.62
C ASP A 62 -10.45 -7.72 18.64
N LEU A 63 -9.79 -7.80 17.47
CA LEU A 63 -8.37 -7.53 17.34
C LEU A 63 -8.01 -6.08 17.69
N THR A 64 -8.85 -5.11 17.33
CA THR A 64 -8.64 -3.69 17.67
C THR A 64 -8.87 -3.42 19.14
N ASN A 65 -9.92 -3.99 19.73
CA ASN A 65 -10.24 -3.81 21.16
C ASN A 65 -9.17 -4.40 22.07
N ASN A 66 -8.48 -5.44 21.62
CA ASN A 66 -7.39 -6.08 22.35
C ASN A 66 -5.99 -5.63 21.89
N ALA A 67 -5.89 -4.71 20.97
CA ALA A 67 -4.77 -3.91 20.48
C ALA A 67 -3.36 -4.40 20.88
N GLY A 68 -2.90 -5.49 20.27
CA GLY A 68 -1.57 -6.04 20.50
C GLY A 68 -1.35 -6.73 21.86
N LEU A 69 -2.38 -6.86 22.71
CA LEU A 69 -2.28 -7.56 23.99
C LEU A 69 -1.87 -9.01 23.79
N GLY A 70 -0.89 -9.46 24.58
CA GLY A 70 -0.34 -10.82 24.52
C GLY A 70 0.67 -11.08 23.39
N ILE A 71 0.82 -10.17 22.44
CA ILE A 71 1.81 -10.29 21.36
C ILE A 71 3.11 -9.56 21.77
N THR A 72 4.24 -10.25 21.69
CA THR A 72 5.53 -9.63 22.01
C THR A 72 5.83 -8.45 21.09
N ARG A 73 6.49 -7.40 21.61
CA ARG A 73 6.85 -6.22 20.82
C ARG A 73 7.60 -6.56 19.52
N SER A 74 8.49 -7.54 19.56
CA SER A 74 9.23 -7.97 18.38
C SER A 74 8.30 -8.56 17.31
N SER A 75 7.31 -9.38 17.72
CA SER A 75 6.33 -9.93 16.80
C SER A 75 5.41 -8.84 16.24
N GLN A 76 4.98 -7.88 17.07
CA GLN A 76 4.19 -6.74 16.59
C GLN A 76 4.94 -5.93 15.52
N LEU A 77 6.24 -5.67 15.73
CA LEU A 77 7.08 -4.94 14.76
C LEU A 77 7.22 -5.69 13.43
N LEU A 78 7.38 -7.01 13.46
CA LEU A 78 7.48 -7.84 12.25
C LEU A 78 6.15 -7.89 11.50
N ILE A 79 5.04 -8.10 12.20
CA ILE A 79 3.69 -8.13 11.62
C ILE A 79 3.37 -6.77 10.99
N PHE A 80 3.61 -5.70 11.71
CA PHE A 80 3.42 -4.34 11.19
C PHE A 80 4.29 -4.08 9.96
N GLY A 81 5.55 -4.53 9.97
CA GLY A 81 6.45 -4.44 8.81
C GLY A 81 5.91 -5.16 7.57
N GLY A 82 5.34 -6.36 7.73
CA GLY A 82 4.67 -7.08 6.65
C GLY A 82 3.43 -6.35 6.12
N MET A 83 2.59 -5.82 7.01
CA MET A 83 1.44 -4.99 6.65
C MET A 83 1.87 -3.68 5.98
N PHE A 84 2.92 -3.02 6.51
CA PHE A 84 3.49 -1.81 5.94
C PHE A 84 3.95 -2.01 4.50
N LEU A 85 4.64 -3.11 4.21
CA LEU A 85 5.08 -3.41 2.84
C LEU A 85 3.89 -3.57 1.89
N GLY A 86 2.84 -4.31 2.29
CA GLY A 86 1.65 -4.47 1.47
C GLY A 86 0.88 -3.18 1.22
N PHE A 87 0.61 -2.44 2.28
CA PHE A 87 -0.09 -1.15 2.16
C PHE A 87 0.78 -0.08 1.52
N GLY A 88 2.09 -0.02 1.85
CA GLY A 88 3.03 0.95 1.31
C GLY A 88 3.31 0.78 -0.18
N VAL A 89 3.30 -0.44 -0.69
CA VAL A 89 3.31 -0.72 -2.14
C VAL A 89 2.05 -0.17 -2.80
N LYS A 90 0.88 -0.36 -2.19
CA LYS A 90 -0.41 0.09 -2.73
C LYS A 90 -0.56 1.61 -2.67
N VAL A 91 -0.06 2.25 -1.61
CA VAL A 91 -0.03 3.72 -1.40
C VAL A 91 0.99 4.44 -2.30
N PRO A 92 1.73 3.80 -3.12
CA PRO A 92 3.01 4.03 -3.75
C PRO A 92 3.96 4.94 -2.95
N MET A 93 4.28 4.53 -1.73
CA MET A 93 5.28 5.22 -0.92
C MET A 93 6.68 5.05 -1.51
N PHE A 94 7.54 6.04 -1.32
CA PHE A 94 8.95 5.85 -1.63
C PHE A 94 9.54 4.73 -0.73
N PRO A 95 10.33 3.78 -1.25
CA PRO A 95 10.76 3.58 -2.65
C PRO A 95 9.81 2.73 -3.52
N PHE A 96 8.65 2.31 -3.03
CA PHE A 96 7.74 1.35 -3.67
C PHE A 96 6.78 1.95 -4.70
N HIS A 97 7.07 3.15 -5.22
CA HIS A 97 6.18 3.92 -6.09
C HIS A 97 6.36 3.66 -7.59
N THR A 98 7.43 2.98 -7.99
CA THR A 98 7.86 2.92 -9.42
C THR A 98 6.86 2.26 -10.36
N TRP A 99 5.96 1.42 -9.84
CA TRP A 99 4.92 0.79 -10.63
C TRP A 99 3.83 1.77 -11.08
N LEU A 100 3.58 2.84 -10.30
CA LEU A 100 2.45 3.73 -10.53
C LEU A 100 2.58 4.56 -11.82
N PRO A 101 3.71 5.28 -12.08
CA PRO A 101 3.87 6.00 -13.35
C PRO A 101 3.82 5.06 -14.57
N ASP A 102 4.44 3.89 -14.47
CA ASP A 102 4.47 2.94 -15.57
C ASP A 102 3.10 2.29 -15.83
N ALA A 103 2.27 2.10 -14.80
CA ALA A 103 0.91 1.60 -14.97
C ALA A 103 -0.05 2.67 -15.52
N HIS A 104 0.07 3.92 -15.08
CA HIS A 104 -0.81 5.02 -15.50
C HIS A 104 -0.63 5.43 -16.95
N THR A 105 0.62 5.46 -17.44
CA THR A 105 0.94 5.95 -18.78
C THR A 105 0.22 5.17 -19.88
N PRO A 106 0.33 3.83 -19.96
CA PRO A 106 -0.39 3.05 -20.97
C PRO A 106 -1.85 2.73 -20.60
N ALA A 107 -2.26 2.85 -19.32
CA ALA A 107 -3.62 2.52 -18.93
C ALA A 107 -4.67 3.34 -19.71
N PRO A 108 -5.82 2.75 -20.09
CA PRO A 108 -6.93 3.54 -20.61
C PRO A 108 -7.45 4.52 -19.56
N THR A 109 -8.12 5.59 -19.99
CA THR A 109 -8.56 6.68 -19.08
C THR A 109 -9.38 6.14 -17.89
N GLN A 110 -10.29 5.22 -18.13
CA GLN A 110 -11.12 4.60 -17.10
C GLN A 110 -10.26 3.81 -16.09
N GLY A 111 -9.25 3.10 -16.58
CA GLY A 111 -8.29 2.39 -15.73
C GLY A 111 -7.48 3.35 -14.86
N SER A 112 -7.01 4.45 -15.41
CA SER A 112 -6.29 5.49 -14.66
C SER A 112 -7.16 6.14 -13.57
N VAL A 113 -8.45 6.37 -13.84
CA VAL A 113 -9.40 6.90 -12.85
C VAL A 113 -9.55 5.94 -11.68
N ILE A 114 -9.78 4.65 -11.93
CA ILE A 114 -9.93 3.64 -10.88
C ILE A 114 -8.63 3.48 -10.08
N LEU A 115 -7.48 3.45 -10.77
CA LEU A 115 -6.15 3.40 -10.12
C LEU A 115 -5.98 4.56 -9.13
N ALA A 116 -6.19 5.78 -9.59
CA ALA A 116 -5.96 6.97 -8.79
C ALA A 116 -7.02 7.18 -7.69
N ALA A 117 -8.29 6.95 -8.01
CA ALA A 117 -9.39 7.25 -7.08
C ALA A 117 -9.58 6.19 -6.00
N VAL A 118 -9.44 4.90 -6.32
CA VAL A 118 -9.81 3.79 -5.42
C VAL A 118 -8.60 3.01 -4.94
N LEU A 119 -7.76 2.53 -5.88
CA LEU A 119 -6.71 1.58 -5.54
C LEU A 119 -5.66 2.14 -4.57
N LEU A 120 -5.25 3.38 -4.74
CA LEU A 120 -4.31 4.04 -3.82
C LEU A 120 -4.91 4.18 -2.42
N LYS A 121 -6.21 4.51 -2.33
CA LYS A 121 -6.89 4.74 -1.06
C LYS A 121 -7.16 3.47 -0.27
N LEU A 122 -7.18 2.30 -0.91
CA LEU A 122 -7.24 1.03 -0.20
C LEU A 122 -6.03 0.82 0.72
N GLY A 123 -4.84 1.26 0.31
CA GLY A 123 -3.65 1.19 1.15
C GLY A 123 -3.72 2.12 2.36
N THR A 124 -4.11 3.37 2.17
CA THR A 124 -4.27 4.33 3.29
C THR A 124 -5.39 3.92 4.25
N TYR A 125 -6.50 3.41 3.72
CA TYR A 125 -7.56 2.83 4.54
C TYR A 125 -7.04 1.67 5.39
N GLY A 126 -6.19 0.81 4.81
CA GLY A 126 -5.55 -0.29 5.53
C GLY A 126 -4.68 0.19 6.69
N PHE A 127 -3.91 1.27 6.53
CA PHE A 127 -3.15 1.86 7.62
C PHE A 127 -4.07 2.37 8.74
N ILE A 128 -5.04 3.21 8.41
CA ILE A 128 -5.94 3.85 9.39
C ILE A 128 -6.81 2.82 10.11
N ARG A 129 -7.35 1.85 9.38
CA ARG A 129 -8.37 0.94 9.92
C ARG A 129 -7.81 -0.35 10.51
N ILE A 130 -6.66 -0.80 10.01
CA ILE A 130 -6.12 -2.13 10.32
C ILE A 130 -4.78 -2.00 11.06
N ALA A 131 -3.74 -1.53 10.38
CA ALA A 131 -2.38 -1.61 10.91
C ALA A 131 -2.19 -0.82 12.21
N ILE A 132 -2.62 0.44 12.24
CA ILE A 132 -2.42 1.33 13.39
C ILE A 132 -3.28 0.90 14.59
N PRO A 133 -4.61 0.66 14.46
CA PRO A 133 -5.42 0.31 15.62
C PRO A 133 -5.12 -1.07 16.21
N MET A 134 -4.71 -2.02 15.38
CA MET A 134 -4.41 -3.39 15.85
C MET A 134 -3.03 -3.52 16.51
N LEU A 135 -2.05 -2.71 16.09
CA LEU A 135 -0.66 -2.82 16.52
C LEU A 135 -0.10 -1.43 16.92
N PRO A 136 -0.64 -0.80 17.99
CA PRO A 136 -0.30 0.58 18.34
C PRO A 136 1.17 0.77 18.74
N GLU A 137 1.77 -0.17 19.46
CA GLU A 137 3.20 -0.08 19.85
C GLU A 137 4.12 -0.15 18.63
N ALA A 138 3.77 -1.00 17.66
CA ALA A 138 4.52 -1.08 16.42
C ALA A 138 4.30 0.16 15.55
N ALA A 139 3.08 0.69 15.51
CA ALA A 139 2.76 1.91 14.78
C ALA A 139 3.58 3.10 15.31
N GLU A 140 3.67 3.29 16.63
CA GLU A 140 4.49 4.32 17.25
C GLU A 140 5.98 4.17 16.90
N ALA A 141 6.51 2.94 16.95
CA ALA A 141 7.90 2.67 16.60
C ALA A 141 8.23 2.91 15.13
N TRP A 142 7.28 2.62 14.22
CA TRP A 142 7.43 2.81 12.77
C TRP A 142 7.11 4.23 12.30
N ALA A 143 6.36 5.02 13.06
CA ALA A 143 5.92 6.36 12.68
C ALA A 143 7.07 7.28 12.18
N PRO A 144 8.24 7.40 12.84
CA PRO A 144 9.30 8.27 12.35
C PRO A 144 9.89 7.81 11.01
N TYR A 145 9.96 6.50 10.77
CA TYR A 145 10.45 5.95 9.50
C TYR A 145 9.43 6.17 8.37
N ILE A 146 8.16 5.95 8.64
CA ILE A 146 7.07 6.19 7.70
C ILE A 146 6.99 7.67 7.36
N GLY A 147 7.08 8.56 8.36
CA GLY A 147 7.11 10.00 8.17
C GLY A 147 8.28 10.46 7.30
N LEU A 148 9.49 9.91 7.56
CA LEU A 148 10.66 10.20 6.73
C LEU A 148 10.45 9.76 5.27
N LEU A 149 9.96 8.54 5.04
CA LEU A 149 9.68 8.03 3.69
C LEU A 149 8.59 8.85 3.00
N ALA A 150 7.58 9.31 3.74
CA ALA A 150 6.52 10.19 3.23
C ALA A 150 7.10 11.52 2.75
N VAL A 151 7.96 12.18 3.55
CA VAL A 151 8.62 13.44 3.17
C VAL A 151 9.51 13.25 1.94
N ILE A 152 10.30 12.19 1.89
CA ILE A 152 11.10 11.86 0.69
C ILE A 152 10.20 11.67 -0.52
N GLY A 153 9.07 10.96 -0.36
CA GLY A 153 8.07 10.74 -1.41
C GLY A 153 7.46 12.03 -1.94
N ILE A 154 7.17 13.01 -1.05
CA ILE A 154 6.67 14.33 -1.42
C ILE A 154 7.69 15.07 -2.29
N ILE A 155 8.92 15.19 -1.82
CA ILE A 155 9.98 15.93 -2.51
C ILE A 155 10.33 15.24 -3.84
N TYR A 156 10.55 13.94 -3.81
CA TYR A 156 10.89 13.14 -4.99
C TYR A 156 9.76 13.16 -6.03
N GLY A 157 8.51 13.01 -5.60
CA GLY A 157 7.36 13.03 -6.50
C GLY A 157 7.18 14.41 -7.14
N ALA A 158 7.35 15.49 -6.39
CA ALA A 158 7.29 16.86 -6.91
C ALA A 158 8.40 17.15 -7.94
N LEU A 159 9.64 16.77 -7.62
CA LEU A 159 10.77 16.90 -8.56
C LEU A 159 10.56 16.01 -9.81
N GLY A 160 10.02 14.81 -9.61
CA GLY A 160 9.65 13.91 -10.69
C GLY A 160 8.63 14.53 -11.66
N CYS A 161 7.66 15.30 -11.17
CA CYS A 161 6.71 16.01 -12.02
C CYS A 161 7.40 17.02 -12.95
N LEU A 162 8.38 17.77 -12.45
CA LEU A 162 9.09 18.78 -13.24
C LEU A 162 9.91 18.16 -14.39
N ALA A 163 10.32 16.90 -14.24
CA ALA A 163 11.13 16.22 -15.23
C ALA A 163 10.31 15.48 -16.32
N GLN A 164 8.97 15.46 -16.22
CA GLN A 164 8.13 14.72 -17.16
C GLN A 164 7.70 15.58 -18.34
N THR A 165 7.70 14.95 -19.53
CA THR A 165 7.16 15.53 -20.77
C THR A 165 5.78 14.96 -21.11
N ASP A 166 5.45 13.77 -20.61
CA ASP A 166 4.14 13.12 -20.76
C ASP A 166 3.18 13.55 -19.66
N MET A 167 2.00 14.04 -20.04
CA MET A 167 0.99 14.55 -19.10
C MET A 167 0.46 13.48 -18.14
N LYS A 168 0.24 12.25 -18.61
CA LYS A 168 -0.22 11.14 -17.74
C LYS A 168 0.85 10.78 -16.71
N ARG A 169 2.10 10.75 -17.15
CA ARG A 169 3.24 10.44 -16.28
C ARG A 169 3.46 11.53 -15.23
N LEU A 170 3.29 12.81 -15.62
CA LEU A 170 3.32 13.95 -14.70
C LEU A 170 2.24 13.80 -13.61
N ILE A 171 0.99 13.51 -13.99
CA ILE A 171 -0.11 13.30 -13.05
C ILE A 171 0.15 12.10 -12.13
N ALA A 172 0.79 11.05 -12.63
CA ALA A 172 1.15 9.89 -11.81
C ALA A 172 2.19 10.25 -10.74
N PHE A 173 3.24 11.01 -11.07
CA PHE A 173 4.21 11.51 -10.09
C PHE A 173 3.58 12.47 -9.09
N SER A 174 2.66 13.34 -9.55
CA SER A 174 1.85 14.18 -8.67
C SER A 174 1.07 13.33 -7.65
N SER A 175 0.51 12.20 -8.08
CA SER A 175 -0.18 11.28 -7.17
C SER A 175 0.76 10.68 -6.12
N VAL A 176 2.01 10.36 -6.47
CA VAL A 176 3.02 9.90 -5.50
C VAL A 176 3.26 10.97 -4.43
N ALA A 177 3.45 12.25 -4.84
CA ALA A 177 3.64 13.35 -3.90
C ALA A 177 2.43 13.56 -2.98
N HIS A 178 1.21 13.55 -3.54
CA HIS A 178 -0.02 13.71 -2.75
C HIS A 178 -0.26 12.55 -1.78
N MET A 179 0.06 11.33 -2.16
CA MET A 179 -0.02 10.18 -1.25
C MET A 179 1.01 10.28 -0.13
N GLY A 180 2.16 10.90 -0.37
CA GLY A 180 3.12 11.26 0.67
C GLY A 180 2.52 12.21 1.73
N PHE A 181 1.78 13.25 1.31
CA PHE A 181 1.06 14.12 2.26
C PHE A 181 0.01 13.36 3.07
N VAL A 182 -0.74 12.47 2.44
CA VAL A 182 -1.73 11.65 3.14
C VAL A 182 -1.04 10.77 4.20
N MET A 183 0.07 10.13 3.85
CA MET A 183 0.81 9.28 4.81
C MET A 183 1.46 10.07 5.93
N LEU A 184 1.85 11.32 5.69
CA LEU A 184 2.38 12.20 6.74
C LEU A 184 1.30 12.66 7.71
N GLY A 185 0.04 12.73 7.26
CA GLY A 185 -1.11 13.12 8.09
C GLY A 185 -1.76 11.95 8.86
N ILE A 186 -1.39 10.70 8.55
CA ILE A 186 -1.82 9.48 9.24
C ILE A 186 -0.84 9.16 10.37
#